data_830c7a13622bbdb16281583438d9090d
#
_entry.id   830c7a13622bbdb16281583438d9090d
#
_cell.length_a   1.000
_cell.length_b   1.000
_cell.length_c   1.000
_cell.angle_alpha   90.00
_cell.angle_beta   90.00
_cell.angle_gamma   90.00
#
_symmetry.space_group_name_H-M   'P 1'
#
loop_
_entity.id
_entity.type
_entity.pdbx_description
1 polymer ?
#
loop_
_entity_poly.entity_id
_entity_poly.type
_entity_poly.pdbx_seq_one_letter_code
_entity_poly.pdbx_strand_id
1 'polypeptide(L)' 'MQLQLDKPWKMVKAKLMEHNVDLTEADLRYEEGKEDELLDRLAKKMGRSTQEIKEWIESASFND' A
#
# COMPACT_ATOMS: atom_id res chain seq x y z
N MET A 1 -11.89 5.27 -0.39
CA MET A 1 -10.68 6.12 -0.41
C MET A 1 -9.87 5.80 -1.66
N GLN A 2 -9.43 6.80 -2.35
CA GLN A 2 -8.73 6.64 -3.62
C GLN A 2 -7.23 6.81 -3.45
N LEU A 3 -6.45 5.95 -4.09
CA LEU A 3 -4.99 6.05 -4.08
C LEU A 3 -4.51 6.75 -5.34
N GLN A 4 -3.59 7.70 -5.16
CA GLN A 4 -2.97 8.41 -6.27
C GLN A 4 -1.58 7.86 -6.49
N LEU A 5 -1.44 7.01 -7.50
CA LEU A 5 -0.18 6.33 -7.77
C LEU A 5 0.46 6.88 -9.03
N ASP A 6 1.75 7.16 -8.95
CA ASP A 6 2.53 7.62 -10.09
C ASP A 6 3.06 6.44 -10.91
N LYS A 7 3.10 5.26 -10.31
CA LYS A 7 3.61 4.04 -10.92
C LYS A 7 2.59 2.92 -10.82
N PRO A 8 2.70 1.89 -11.68
CA PRO A 8 1.81 0.74 -11.57
C PRO A 8 1.92 0.08 -10.21
N TRP A 9 0.81 -0.47 -9.71
CA TRP A 9 0.80 -1.11 -8.40
C TRP A 9 1.86 -2.19 -8.25
N LYS A 10 2.14 -2.90 -9.32
CA LYS A 10 3.18 -3.94 -9.32
C LYS A 10 4.52 -3.41 -8.82
N MET A 11 4.90 -2.22 -9.27
CA MET A 11 6.15 -1.61 -8.86
C MET A 11 6.10 -1.08 -7.43
N VAL A 12 4.98 -0.48 -7.07
CA VAL A 12 4.78 0.03 -5.71
C VAL A 12 4.79 -1.13 -4.72
N LYS A 13 4.10 -2.21 -5.05
CA LYS A 13 4.05 -3.39 -4.21
C LYS A 13 5.45 -3.96 -3.95
N ALA A 14 6.25 -4.07 -5.00
CA ALA A 14 7.61 -4.58 -4.86
C ALA A 14 8.43 -3.71 -3.92
N LYS A 15 8.26 -2.39 -4.03
CA LYS A 15 8.97 -1.45 -3.19
C LYS A 15 8.56 -1.56 -1.72
N LEU A 16 7.27 -1.72 -1.48
CA LEU A 16 6.76 -1.87 -0.12
C LEU A 16 7.25 -3.16 0.51
N MET A 17 7.27 -4.24 -0.24
CA MET A 17 7.76 -5.53 0.25
C MET A 17 9.25 -5.49 0.52
N GLU A 18 9.99 -4.72 -0.25
CA GLU A 18 11.42 -4.56 -0.07
C GLU A 18 11.74 -3.85 1.25
N HIS A 19 10.92 -2.88 1.61
CA HIS A 19 11.11 -2.13 2.86
C HIS A 19 10.53 -2.82 4.08
N ASN A 20 9.64 -3.79 3.87
CA ASN A 20 8.91 -4.39 4.98
C ASN A 20 8.74 -5.88 4.72
N VAL A 21 9.63 -6.68 5.26
CA VAL A 21 9.65 -8.13 4.98
C VAL A 21 8.44 -8.88 5.54
N ASP A 22 7.70 -8.25 6.45
CA ASP A 22 6.51 -8.87 7.02
C ASP A 22 5.30 -8.80 6.10
N LEU A 23 5.38 -7.98 5.05
CA LEU A 23 4.28 -7.86 4.11
C LEU A 23 4.33 -8.98 3.08
N THR A 24 3.18 -9.58 2.83
CA THR A 24 3.05 -10.65 1.84
C THR A 24 2.25 -10.15 0.65
N GLU A 25 2.24 -10.94 -0.42
CA GLU A 25 1.43 -10.59 -1.59
C GLU A 25 -0.05 -10.55 -1.25
N ALA A 26 -0.50 -11.42 -0.35
CA ALA A 26 -1.89 -11.41 0.09
C ALA A 26 -2.24 -10.11 0.80
N ASP A 27 -1.31 -9.59 1.61
CA ASP A 27 -1.52 -8.31 2.31
C ASP A 27 -1.59 -7.14 1.33
N LEU A 28 -0.86 -7.23 0.24
CA LEU A 28 -0.75 -6.14 -0.73
C LEU A 28 -1.63 -6.34 -1.95
N ARG A 29 -2.60 -7.23 -1.85
CA ARG A 29 -3.53 -7.47 -2.94
C ARG A 29 -4.38 -6.23 -3.18
N TYR A 30 -4.27 -5.68 -4.36
CA TYR A 30 -4.98 -4.47 -4.77
C TYR A 30 -6.04 -4.82 -5.80
N GLU A 31 -7.27 -4.38 -5.53
CA GLU A 31 -8.36 -4.53 -6.47
C GLU A 31 -8.95 -3.15 -6.72
N GLU A 32 -9.17 -2.84 -7.98
CA GLU A 32 -9.75 -1.56 -8.36
C GLU A 32 -11.12 -1.40 -7.73
N GLY A 33 -11.34 -0.24 -7.10
CA GLY A 33 -12.58 0.02 -6.38
C GLY A 33 -12.59 -0.49 -4.95
N LYS A 34 -11.53 -1.19 -4.52
CA LYS A 34 -11.46 -1.75 -3.17
C LYS A 34 -10.22 -1.26 -2.42
N GLU A 35 -9.83 -0.02 -2.69
CA GLU A 35 -8.67 0.57 -2.05
C GLU A 35 -8.85 0.66 -0.53
N ASP A 36 -10.07 0.89 -0.07
CA ASP A 36 -10.35 0.98 1.36
C ASP A 36 -10.03 -0.33 2.08
N GLU A 37 -10.31 -1.45 1.45
CA GLU A 37 -10.02 -2.76 2.04
C GLU A 37 -8.51 -2.99 2.15
N LEU A 38 -7.78 -2.59 1.13
CA LEU A 38 -6.33 -2.70 1.15
C LEU A 38 -5.75 -1.85 2.28
N LEU A 39 -6.17 -0.60 2.37
CA LEU A 39 -5.66 0.31 3.38
C LEU A 39 -6.01 -0.16 4.79
N ASP A 40 -7.22 -0.66 4.98
CA ASP A 40 -7.65 -1.15 6.29
C ASP A 40 -6.84 -2.37 6.71
N ARG A 41 -6.60 -3.28 5.77
CA ARG A 41 -5.81 -4.48 6.03
C ARG A 41 -4.38 -4.13 6.46
N LEU A 42 -3.74 -3.23 5.73
CA LEU A 42 -2.38 -2.81 6.04
C LEU A 42 -2.32 -1.99 7.33
N ALA A 43 -3.33 -1.15 7.56
CA ALA A 43 -3.38 -0.36 8.78
C ALA A 43 -3.42 -1.25 10.01
N LYS A 44 -4.22 -2.29 9.98
CA LYS A 44 -4.32 -3.24 11.09
C LYS A 44 -3.03 -4.02 11.29
N LYS A 45 -2.43 -4.46 10.19
CA LYS A 45 -1.20 -5.24 10.27
C LYS A 45 -0.04 -4.42 10.81
N MET A 46 0.05 -3.16 10.41
CA MET A 46 1.17 -2.31 10.77
C MET A 46 0.92 -1.44 12.01
N GLY A 47 -0.30 -1.48 12.55
CA GLY A 47 -0.65 -0.67 13.71
C GLY A 47 -0.68 0.82 13.42
N ARG A 48 -1.15 1.19 12.24
CA ARG A 48 -1.21 2.59 11.82
C ARG A 48 -2.61 2.91 11.32
N SER A 49 -2.87 4.20 11.10
CA SER A 49 -4.16 4.62 10.56
C SER A 49 -4.18 4.40 9.05
N THR A 50 -5.38 4.32 8.48
CA THR A 50 -5.53 4.18 7.03
C THR A 50 -4.93 5.39 6.30
N GLN A 51 -5.04 6.57 6.90
CA GLN A 51 -4.46 7.78 6.33
C GLN A 51 -2.94 7.69 6.26
N GLU A 52 -2.32 7.17 7.31
CA GLU A 52 -0.88 6.99 7.32
C GLU A 52 -0.43 5.99 6.26
N ILE A 53 -1.19 4.90 6.10
CA ILE A 53 -0.88 3.90 5.09
C ILE A 53 -1.03 4.49 3.69
N LYS A 54 -2.09 5.28 3.46
CA LYS A 54 -2.30 5.94 2.17
C LYS A 54 -1.12 6.84 1.83
N GLU A 55 -0.68 7.66 2.78
CA GLU A 55 0.44 8.56 2.57
C GLU A 55 1.73 7.81 2.31
N TRP A 56 1.93 6.71 3.02
CA TRP A 56 3.11 5.87 2.84
C TRP A 56 3.16 5.27 1.44
N ILE A 57 2.04 4.72 0.99
CA ILE A 57 1.96 4.10 -0.33
C ILE A 57 2.17 5.14 -1.43
N GLU A 58 1.51 6.30 -1.29
CA GLU A 58 1.66 7.36 -2.29
C GLU A 58 3.09 7.89 -2.32
N SER A 59 3.71 8.00 -1.16
CA SER A 59 5.11 8.44 -1.09
C SER A 59 6.03 7.43 -1.78
N ALA A 60 5.81 6.15 -1.57
CA ALA A 60 6.58 5.10 -2.23
C ALA A 60 6.38 5.13 -3.74
N SER A 61 5.18 5.52 -4.19
CA SER A 61 4.87 5.62 -5.61
C SER A 61 5.64 6.76 -6.29
N PHE A 62 5.85 7.86 -5.58
CA PHE A 62 6.52 9.03 -6.14
C PHE A 62 8.04 8.99 -5.98
N ASN A 63 8.55 8.23 -5.03
CA ASN A 63 10.00 8.13 -4.78
C ASN A 63 10.57 6.89 -5.44
N ASP A 64 11.72 7.05 -6.05
CA ASP A 64 12.41 5.92 -6.68
C ASP A 64 13.22 5.10 -5.68
#